data_e078b48eddcc9c607d5c8e84f74b6ff6
#
_entry.id   e078b48eddcc9c607d5c8e84f74b6ff6
#
_cell.length_a   1.000
_cell.length_b   1.000
_cell.length_c   1.000
_cell.angle_alpha   90.00
_cell.angle_beta   90.00
_cell.angle_gamma   90.00
#
_symmetry.space_group_name_H-M   'P 1'
#
loop_
_entity.id
_entity.type
_entity.pdbx_description
1 polymer ?
#
loop_
_entity_poly.entity_id
_entity_poly.type
_entity_poly.pdbx_seq_one_letter_code
_entity_poly.pdbx_strand_id
1 'polypeptide(L)'
;VDKITYNMIDDENKYDEMSESVDIMGNTTKYDRDANGNVIKTTNADGTYTLANYNDKNSVIAEVDESGNATIKAYDSNGTRLLKEATSLHPLSQTDINTVTADNFDPVKYLAANEASYAITSHEYYADSYVSGIAGLIRATTDPEGNVTEYDYYKDGYGKGLVKSKTLKDGNTIVSTVTCEYNAQLQ
;
A
#
# COMPACT_ATOMS: atom_id res chain seq x y z
N VAL A 1 29.19 3.57 18.29
CA VAL A 1 29.25 3.04 16.92
C VAL A 1 28.21 1.95 16.82
N ASP A 2 27.21 2.14 15.94
CA ASP A 2 26.19 1.14 15.74
C ASP A 2 26.81 -0.14 15.20
N LYS A 3 26.44 -1.27 15.79
CA LYS A 3 26.87 -2.58 15.32
C LYS A 3 25.78 -3.11 14.38
N ILE A 4 26.14 -3.46 13.16
CA ILE A 4 25.28 -4.11 12.19
C ILE A 4 25.73 -5.55 12.04
N THR A 5 24.82 -6.50 12.17
CA THR A 5 25.07 -7.92 11.96
C THR A 5 24.34 -8.38 10.71
N TYR A 6 25.03 -9.04 9.80
CA TYR A 6 24.48 -9.62 8.57
C TYR A 6 24.34 -11.13 8.72
N ASN A 7 23.28 -11.71 8.18
CA ASN A 7 23.21 -13.14 7.99
C ASN A 7 24.15 -13.52 6.83
N MET A 8 25.21 -14.22 7.14
CA MET A 8 26.02 -14.92 6.15
C MET A 8 25.24 -16.19 5.77
N ILE A 9 24.50 -16.16 4.68
CA ILE A 9 23.95 -17.38 4.09
C ILE A 9 25.02 -17.90 3.12
N ASP A 10 25.48 -19.11 3.36
CA ASP A 10 26.54 -19.81 2.63
C ASP A 10 26.06 -20.30 1.26
N ASP A 11 25.42 -19.41 0.48
CA ASP A 11 24.91 -19.66 -0.86
C ASP A 11 25.50 -18.59 -1.81
N GLU A 12 26.27 -19.03 -2.80
CA GLU A 12 27.10 -18.21 -3.70
C GLU A 12 26.36 -17.09 -4.48
N ASN A 13 25.03 -16.92 -4.24
CA ASN A 13 24.16 -15.96 -4.96
C ASN A 13 23.28 -15.07 -4.07
N LYS A 14 23.45 -15.04 -2.76
CA LYS A 14 22.69 -14.14 -1.89
C LYS A 14 23.58 -13.05 -1.32
N TYR A 15 23.15 -11.79 -1.48
CA TYR A 15 23.74 -10.63 -0.82
C TYR A 15 23.61 -10.77 0.70
N ASP A 16 24.62 -10.30 1.43
CA ASP A 16 24.58 -10.19 2.89
C ASP A 16 23.42 -9.30 3.33
N GLU A 17 22.34 -9.89 3.80
CA GLU A 17 21.17 -9.16 4.28
C GLU A 17 21.29 -8.92 5.79
N MET A 18 21.10 -7.67 6.22
CA MET A 18 21.13 -7.31 7.63
C MET A 18 20.03 -8.07 8.39
N SER A 19 20.43 -8.90 9.38
CA SER A 19 19.51 -9.66 10.23
C SER A 19 19.26 -9.00 11.57
N GLU A 20 20.18 -8.19 12.05
CA GLU A 20 20.02 -7.40 13.27
C GLU A 20 20.83 -6.11 13.22
N SER A 21 20.33 -5.10 13.92
CA SER A 21 21.08 -3.87 14.21
C SER A 21 21.11 -3.62 15.71
N VAL A 22 22.22 -3.03 16.19
CA VAL A 22 22.39 -2.66 17.60
C VAL A 22 22.71 -1.18 17.65
N ASP A 23 21.90 -0.40 18.36
CA ASP A 23 22.14 1.02 18.56
C ASP A 23 23.28 1.30 19.56
N ILE A 24 23.63 2.59 19.75
CA ILE A 24 24.69 3.01 20.67
C ILE A 24 24.40 2.70 22.14
N MET A 25 23.13 2.46 22.49
CA MET A 25 22.69 2.11 23.85
C MET A 25 22.64 0.58 24.07
N GLY A 26 22.90 -0.20 23.02
CA GLY A 26 22.91 -1.66 23.07
C GLY A 26 21.53 -2.29 22.78
N ASN A 27 20.51 -1.51 22.38
CA ASN A 27 19.23 -2.05 21.98
C ASN A 27 19.35 -2.77 20.64
N THR A 28 18.82 -3.99 20.56
CA THR A 28 18.89 -4.82 19.36
C THR A 28 17.55 -4.87 18.65
N THR A 29 17.53 -4.54 17.37
CA THR A 29 16.39 -4.77 16.46
C THR A 29 16.73 -5.93 15.52
N LYS A 30 15.81 -6.89 15.36
CA LYS A 30 15.98 -8.07 14.50
C LYS A 30 15.02 -8.03 13.31
N TYR A 31 15.46 -8.57 12.18
CA TYR A 31 14.70 -8.59 10.93
C TYR A 31 14.61 -10.01 10.38
N ASP A 32 13.41 -10.55 10.26
CA ASP A 32 13.15 -11.78 9.52
C ASP A 32 12.75 -11.44 8.09
N ARG A 33 13.21 -12.21 7.11
CA ARG A 33 12.98 -11.95 5.69
C ARG A 33 12.39 -13.15 4.98
N ASP A 34 11.65 -12.87 3.90
CA ASP A 34 11.21 -13.89 2.95
C ASP A 34 12.34 -14.29 1.97
N ALA A 35 12.05 -15.22 1.06
CA ALA A 35 13.01 -15.69 0.05
C ALA A 35 13.41 -14.62 -0.98
N ASN A 36 12.67 -13.50 -1.07
CA ASN A 36 12.93 -12.39 -1.97
C ASN A 36 13.72 -11.26 -1.27
N GLY A 37 14.04 -11.42 0.03
CA GLY A 37 14.73 -10.43 0.84
C GLY A 37 13.83 -9.38 1.50
N ASN A 38 12.52 -9.46 1.34
CA ASN A 38 11.59 -8.52 1.98
C ASN A 38 11.54 -8.78 3.50
N VAL A 39 11.51 -7.72 4.29
CA VAL A 39 11.37 -7.83 5.75
C VAL A 39 9.93 -8.19 6.10
N ILE A 40 9.71 -9.44 6.54
CA ILE A 40 8.38 -9.93 6.94
C ILE A 40 8.09 -9.75 8.43
N LYS A 41 9.14 -9.56 9.25
CA LYS A 41 8.99 -9.26 10.67
C LYS A 41 10.15 -8.39 11.14
N THR A 42 9.83 -7.37 11.92
CA THR A 42 10.79 -6.56 12.66
C THR A 42 10.50 -6.74 14.16
N THR A 43 11.50 -7.18 14.94
CA THR A 43 11.38 -7.34 16.39
C THR A 43 12.25 -6.32 17.09
N ASN A 44 11.64 -5.49 17.92
CA ASN A 44 12.31 -4.46 18.71
C ASN A 44 13.01 -5.03 19.96
N ALA A 45 13.86 -4.24 20.58
CA ALA A 45 14.61 -4.64 21.77
C ALA A 45 13.72 -4.97 22.98
N ASP A 46 12.54 -4.39 23.09
CA ASP A 46 11.54 -4.65 24.13
C ASP A 46 10.70 -5.90 23.87
N GLY A 47 10.89 -6.56 22.72
CA GLY A 47 10.18 -7.76 22.29
C GLY A 47 8.89 -7.48 21.53
N THR A 48 8.47 -6.22 21.35
CA THR A 48 7.38 -5.87 20.44
C THR A 48 7.79 -6.15 18.99
N TYR A 49 6.84 -6.35 18.09
CA TYR A 49 7.15 -6.63 16.69
C TYR A 49 6.09 -6.10 15.74
N THR A 50 6.53 -5.83 14.53
CA THR A 50 5.67 -5.56 13.37
C THR A 50 5.78 -6.68 12.36
N LEU A 51 4.73 -6.90 11.56
CA LEU A 51 4.70 -7.91 10.50
C LEU A 51 4.37 -7.25 9.16
N ALA A 52 4.89 -7.82 8.08
CA ALA A 52 4.53 -7.43 6.73
C ALA A 52 4.38 -8.67 5.83
N ASN A 53 3.51 -8.56 4.83
CA ASN A 53 3.33 -9.58 3.80
C ASN A 53 3.37 -8.92 2.41
N TYR A 54 3.88 -9.64 1.43
CA TYR A 54 4.17 -9.10 0.10
C TYR A 54 3.56 -9.98 -0.99
N ASN A 55 3.20 -9.36 -2.11
CA ASN A 55 2.82 -10.10 -3.31
C ASN A 55 4.07 -10.53 -4.11
N ASP A 56 3.85 -11.23 -5.22
CA ASP A 56 4.89 -11.70 -6.16
C ASP A 56 5.64 -10.58 -6.89
N LYS A 57 5.26 -9.32 -6.70
CA LYS A 57 5.91 -8.10 -7.21
C LYS A 57 6.66 -7.33 -6.12
N ASN A 58 6.81 -7.92 -4.92
CA ASN A 58 7.39 -7.29 -3.74
C ASN A 58 6.62 -6.03 -3.29
N SER A 59 5.33 -5.92 -3.63
CA SER A 59 4.46 -4.87 -3.09
C SER A 59 3.84 -5.36 -1.79
N VAL A 60 3.82 -4.51 -0.77
CA VAL A 60 3.20 -4.82 0.53
C VAL A 60 1.70 -5.02 0.34
N ILE A 61 1.18 -6.17 0.79
CA ILE A 61 -0.25 -6.51 0.77
C ILE A 61 -0.89 -6.53 2.17
N ALA A 62 -0.09 -6.68 3.23
CA ALA A 62 -0.52 -6.51 4.61
C ALA A 62 0.63 -6.01 5.47
N GLU A 63 0.31 -5.16 6.42
CA GLU A 63 1.20 -4.71 7.50
C GLU A 63 0.43 -4.82 8.82
N VAL A 64 1.06 -5.29 9.88
CA VAL A 64 0.51 -5.33 11.24
C VAL A 64 1.45 -4.62 12.16
N ASP A 65 0.95 -3.60 12.88
CA ASP A 65 1.73 -2.84 13.84
C ASP A 65 1.91 -3.58 15.19
N GLU A 66 2.70 -3.01 16.08
CA GLU A 66 2.99 -3.56 17.41
C GLU A 66 1.75 -3.67 18.30
N SER A 67 0.68 -2.92 18.00
CA SER A 67 -0.59 -2.94 18.70
C SER A 67 -1.58 -3.94 18.10
N GLY A 68 -1.21 -4.59 16.98
CA GLY A 68 -2.06 -5.52 16.26
C GLY A 68 -3.01 -4.85 15.25
N ASN A 69 -2.90 -3.53 14.98
CA ASN A 69 -3.69 -2.91 13.92
C ASN A 69 -3.09 -3.28 12.57
N ALA A 70 -3.95 -3.49 11.58
CA ALA A 70 -3.52 -3.88 10.25
C ALA A 70 -3.85 -2.84 9.18
N THR A 71 -2.95 -2.70 8.23
CA THR A 71 -3.18 -2.05 6.94
C THR A 71 -3.10 -3.10 5.85
N ILE A 72 -4.17 -3.26 5.06
CA ILE A 72 -4.27 -4.22 3.97
C ILE A 72 -4.36 -3.49 2.65
N LYS A 73 -3.58 -3.91 1.66
CA LYS A 73 -3.51 -3.30 0.34
C LYS A 73 -3.86 -4.34 -0.73
N ALA A 74 -4.93 -4.10 -1.47
CA ALA A 74 -5.35 -4.94 -2.58
C ALA A 74 -4.97 -4.27 -3.91
N TYR A 75 -4.28 -5.03 -4.76
CA TYR A 75 -3.81 -4.56 -6.06
C TYR A 75 -4.60 -5.18 -7.21
N ASP A 76 -4.42 -4.64 -8.41
CA ASP A 76 -4.94 -5.21 -9.65
C ASP A 76 -4.31 -6.60 -9.94
N SER A 77 -4.82 -7.28 -10.96
CA SER A 77 -4.33 -8.61 -11.34
C SER A 77 -2.84 -8.65 -11.75
N ASN A 78 -2.25 -7.50 -12.05
CA ASN A 78 -0.82 -7.37 -12.35
C ASN A 78 0.02 -7.15 -11.09
N GLY A 79 -0.63 -6.93 -9.92
CA GLY A 79 0.04 -6.72 -8.65
C GLY A 79 0.70 -5.33 -8.49
N THR A 80 0.32 -4.36 -9.31
CA THR A 80 1.01 -3.05 -9.39
C THR A 80 0.15 -1.84 -9.08
N ARG A 81 -1.16 -1.85 -9.43
CA ARG A 81 -2.07 -0.74 -9.16
C ARG A 81 -2.86 -1.00 -7.89
N LEU A 82 -2.75 -0.11 -6.93
CA LEU A 82 -3.50 -0.18 -5.68
C LEU A 82 -4.99 0.06 -5.95
N LEU A 83 -5.82 -0.94 -5.70
CA LEU A 83 -7.28 -0.85 -5.86
C LEU A 83 -7.97 -0.49 -4.54
N LYS A 84 -7.48 -1.03 -3.42
CA LYS A 84 -8.00 -0.75 -2.08
C LYS A 84 -6.87 -0.66 -1.07
N GLU A 85 -7.00 0.30 -0.15
CA GLU A 85 -6.22 0.36 1.08
C GLU A 85 -7.20 0.37 2.25
N ALA A 86 -6.99 -0.52 3.20
CA ALA A 86 -7.91 -0.77 4.29
C ALA A 86 -7.17 -0.78 5.63
N THR A 87 -7.57 0.07 6.56
CA THR A 87 -7.03 0.10 7.92
C THR A 87 -8.05 -0.54 8.87
N SER A 88 -7.60 -1.46 9.71
CA SER A 88 -8.47 -2.12 10.68
C SER A 88 -9.03 -1.11 11.69
N LEU A 89 -10.31 -1.24 12.04
CA LEU A 89 -10.98 -0.38 13.03
C LEU A 89 -10.59 -0.75 14.46
N HIS A 90 -10.07 -1.96 14.67
CA HIS A 90 -9.60 -2.51 15.93
C HIS A 90 -8.41 -3.42 15.68
N PRO A 91 -7.58 -3.68 16.72
CA PRO A 91 -6.52 -4.68 16.64
C PRO A 91 -7.09 -6.05 16.20
N LEU A 92 -6.36 -6.71 15.33
CA LEU A 92 -6.72 -8.03 14.81
C LEU A 92 -6.58 -9.11 15.89
N SER A 93 -7.41 -10.15 15.82
CA SER A 93 -7.16 -11.37 16.57
C SER A 93 -5.90 -12.08 16.07
N GLN A 94 -5.29 -12.94 16.90
CA GLN A 94 -4.12 -13.73 16.47
C GLN A 94 -4.44 -14.63 15.26
N THR A 95 -5.69 -15.10 15.11
CA THR A 95 -6.11 -15.88 13.95
C THR A 95 -6.12 -15.03 12.67
N ASP A 96 -6.60 -13.79 12.77
CA ASP A 96 -6.60 -12.86 11.63
C ASP A 96 -5.17 -12.42 11.27
N ILE A 97 -4.33 -12.15 12.26
CA ILE A 97 -2.89 -11.86 12.05
C ILE A 97 -2.26 -13.00 11.26
N ASN A 98 -2.44 -14.26 11.70
CA ASN A 98 -1.90 -15.42 11.00
C ASN A 98 -2.45 -15.55 9.57
N THR A 99 -3.69 -15.12 9.35
CA THR A 99 -4.31 -15.14 8.02
C THR A 99 -3.70 -14.11 7.09
N VAL A 100 -3.57 -12.85 7.54
CA VAL A 100 -3.07 -11.75 6.69
C VAL A 100 -1.55 -11.83 6.44
N THR A 101 -0.82 -12.58 7.26
CA THR A 101 0.62 -12.81 7.12
C THR A 101 0.96 -14.16 6.46
N ALA A 102 -0.04 -14.95 6.02
CA ALA A 102 0.20 -16.22 5.34
C ALA A 102 0.66 -16.01 3.88
N ASP A 103 1.52 -16.89 3.38
CA ASP A 103 2.07 -16.83 2.01
C ASP A 103 1.00 -16.84 0.91
N ASN A 104 -0.15 -17.46 1.18
CA ASN A 104 -1.27 -17.56 0.23
C ASN A 104 -2.38 -16.54 0.51
N PHE A 105 -2.08 -15.46 1.24
CA PHE A 105 -3.05 -14.42 1.55
C PHE A 105 -3.56 -13.69 0.29
N ASP A 106 -4.88 -13.63 0.17
CA ASP A 106 -5.58 -12.91 -0.90
C ASP A 106 -6.30 -11.69 -0.30
N PRO A 107 -5.72 -10.46 -0.42
CA PRO A 107 -6.29 -9.27 0.17
C PRO A 107 -7.64 -8.87 -0.43
N VAL A 108 -7.89 -9.17 -1.72
CA VAL A 108 -9.16 -8.85 -2.39
C VAL A 108 -10.29 -9.68 -1.78
N LYS A 109 -10.09 -10.99 -1.68
CA LYS A 109 -11.06 -11.91 -1.10
C LYS A 109 -11.26 -11.65 0.39
N TYR A 110 -10.19 -11.40 1.12
CA TYR A 110 -10.25 -11.14 2.56
C TYR A 110 -11.04 -9.87 2.86
N LEU A 111 -10.76 -8.75 2.17
CA LEU A 111 -11.49 -7.50 2.37
C LEU A 111 -12.96 -7.61 1.97
N ALA A 112 -13.30 -8.36 0.92
CA ALA A 112 -14.69 -8.59 0.55
C ALA A 112 -15.49 -9.34 1.63
N ALA A 113 -14.84 -10.21 2.42
CA ALA A 113 -15.45 -10.94 3.51
C ALA A 113 -15.50 -10.18 4.84
N ASN A 114 -14.65 -9.15 5.03
CA ASN A 114 -14.42 -8.47 6.30
C ASN A 114 -14.60 -6.94 6.22
N GLU A 115 -15.29 -6.43 5.19
CA GLU A 115 -15.40 -5.01 4.88
C GLU A 115 -15.81 -4.15 6.09
N ALA A 116 -16.78 -4.61 6.89
CA ALA A 116 -17.28 -3.89 8.07
C ALA A 116 -16.24 -3.68 9.20
N SER A 117 -15.12 -4.39 9.16
CA SER A 117 -14.05 -4.30 10.16
C SER A 117 -12.92 -3.33 9.77
N TYR A 118 -13.06 -2.66 8.62
CA TYR A 118 -12.02 -1.82 8.06
C TYR A 118 -12.55 -0.46 7.58
N ALA A 119 -11.75 0.58 7.76
CA ALA A 119 -11.88 1.84 7.05
C ALA A 119 -11.20 1.67 5.68
N ILE A 120 -11.98 1.68 4.59
CA ILE A 120 -11.49 1.33 3.25
C ILE A 120 -11.50 2.55 2.33
N THR A 121 -10.34 2.87 1.77
CA THR A 121 -10.20 3.76 0.61
C THR A 121 -10.07 2.91 -0.65
N SER A 122 -10.85 3.21 -1.70
CA SER A 122 -10.75 2.50 -2.96
C SER A 122 -10.44 3.44 -4.13
N HIS A 123 -9.75 2.88 -5.13
CA HIS A 123 -9.30 3.60 -6.31
C HIS A 123 -9.80 2.94 -7.58
N GLU A 124 -10.26 3.75 -8.51
CA GLU A 124 -10.61 3.35 -9.86
C GLU A 124 -9.71 4.05 -10.85
N TYR A 125 -9.37 3.36 -11.93
CA TYR A 125 -8.43 3.84 -12.93
C TYR A 125 -9.08 3.93 -14.30
N TYR A 126 -8.63 4.85 -15.14
CA TYR A 126 -8.95 4.82 -16.56
C TYR A 126 -8.38 3.53 -17.17
N ALA A 127 -9.20 2.84 -17.98
CA ALA A 127 -8.80 1.60 -18.64
C ALA A 127 -7.54 1.80 -19.51
N ASP A 128 -6.71 0.77 -19.62
CA ASP A 128 -5.48 0.83 -20.42
C ASP A 128 -5.74 1.02 -21.92
N SER A 129 -6.94 0.66 -22.38
CA SER A 129 -7.43 0.91 -23.74
C SER A 129 -7.93 2.34 -23.95
N TYR A 130 -7.92 3.18 -22.92
CA TYR A 130 -8.42 4.55 -23.01
C TYR A 130 -7.45 5.47 -23.76
N VAL A 131 -7.83 6.74 -23.92
CA VAL A 131 -7.00 7.73 -24.66
C VAL A 131 -5.57 7.73 -24.13
N SER A 132 -4.60 7.63 -25.04
CA SER A 132 -3.17 7.70 -24.71
C SER A 132 -2.84 8.93 -23.86
N GLY A 133 -2.10 8.72 -22.77
CA GLY A 133 -1.66 9.75 -21.83
C GLY A 133 -2.55 9.89 -20.59
N ILE A 134 -3.76 9.27 -20.55
CA ILE A 134 -4.58 9.18 -19.34
C ILE A 134 -4.93 7.74 -18.96
N ALA A 135 -4.62 6.78 -19.82
CA ALA A 135 -4.75 5.35 -19.51
C ALA A 135 -3.95 5.03 -18.24
N GLY A 136 -4.58 4.30 -17.31
CA GLY A 136 -3.97 3.93 -16.04
C GLY A 136 -3.83 5.04 -15.00
N LEU A 137 -4.27 6.27 -15.26
CA LEU A 137 -4.40 7.31 -14.23
C LEU A 137 -5.63 7.05 -13.35
N ILE A 138 -5.59 7.56 -12.11
CA ILE A 138 -6.73 7.45 -11.18
C ILE A 138 -7.93 8.20 -11.76
N ARG A 139 -9.06 7.50 -11.88
CA ARG A 139 -10.35 8.07 -12.32
C ARG A 139 -11.19 8.55 -11.14
N ALA A 140 -11.21 7.77 -10.08
CA ALA A 140 -11.94 8.09 -8.86
C ALA A 140 -11.28 7.48 -7.63
N THR A 141 -11.46 8.14 -6.50
CA THR A 141 -11.10 7.63 -5.17
C THR A 141 -12.33 7.75 -4.29
N THR A 142 -12.70 6.65 -3.61
CA THR A 142 -13.77 6.64 -2.61
C THR A 142 -13.13 6.51 -1.23
N ASP A 143 -13.45 7.43 -0.33
CA ASP A 143 -12.97 7.41 1.05
C ASP A 143 -13.80 6.44 1.94
N PRO A 144 -13.39 6.16 3.19
CA PRO A 144 -14.13 5.26 4.09
C PRO A 144 -15.55 5.71 4.43
N GLU A 145 -15.84 7.00 4.34
CA GLU A 145 -17.17 7.58 4.57
C GLU A 145 -18.07 7.50 3.33
N GLY A 146 -17.53 7.03 2.19
CA GLY A 146 -18.24 6.88 0.93
C GLY A 146 -18.24 8.14 0.05
N ASN A 147 -17.50 9.19 0.41
CA ASN A 147 -17.33 10.35 -0.46
C ASN A 147 -16.44 9.98 -1.65
N VAL A 148 -16.82 10.43 -2.82
CA VAL A 148 -16.11 10.14 -4.08
C VAL A 148 -15.40 11.37 -4.58
N THR A 149 -14.10 11.27 -4.81
CA THR A 149 -13.33 12.26 -5.56
C THR A 149 -13.09 11.75 -6.97
N GLU A 150 -13.68 12.42 -7.98
CA GLU A 150 -13.46 12.11 -9.39
C GLU A 150 -12.39 13.01 -9.99
N TYR A 151 -11.58 12.47 -10.90
CA TYR A 151 -10.51 13.17 -11.62
C TYR A 151 -10.77 13.13 -13.12
N ASP A 152 -10.76 14.28 -13.77
CA ASP A 152 -10.69 14.41 -15.23
C ASP A 152 -9.32 14.98 -15.61
N TYR A 153 -8.83 14.59 -16.79
CA TYR A 153 -7.49 14.94 -17.25
C TYR A 153 -7.56 15.54 -18.64
N TYR A 154 -6.61 16.41 -18.96
CA TYR A 154 -6.43 16.86 -20.33
C TYR A 154 -6.04 15.70 -21.24
N LYS A 155 -6.77 15.53 -22.34
CA LYS A 155 -6.60 14.40 -23.28
C LYS A 155 -5.63 14.71 -24.42
N ASP A 156 -5.33 15.99 -24.63
CA ASP A 156 -4.47 16.51 -25.70
C ASP A 156 -3.75 17.80 -25.28
N GLY A 157 -2.95 18.36 -26.19
CA GLY A 157 -2.23 19.61 -25.97
C GLY A 157 -1.10 19.52 -24.95
N TYR A 158 -0.63 20.69 -24.48
CA TYR A 158 0.49 20.82 -23.53
C TYR A 158 0.20 20.23 -22.15
N GLY A 159 -1.08 20.20 -21.78
CA GLY A 159 -1.53 19.66 -20.48
C GLY A 159 -1.87 18.16 -20.49
N LYS A 160 -1.63 17.44 -21.58
CA LYS A 160 -2.00 16.04 -21.71
C LYS A 160 -1.50 15.20 -20.52
N GLY A 161 -2.44 14.50 -19.85
CA GLY A 161 -2.16 13.71 -18.66
C GLY A 161 -2.14 14.51 -17.34
N LEU A 162 -2.25 15.84 -17.38
CA LEU A 162 -2.40 16.66 -16.19
C LEU A 162 -3.87 16.73 -15.76
N VAL A 163 -4.12 16.92 -14.47
CA VAL A 163 -5.48 17.04 -13.91
C VAL A 163 -6.17 18.27 -14.49
N LYS A 164 -7.31 18.07 -15.15
CA LYS A 164 -8.19 19.14 -15.66
C LYS A 164 -9.18 19.58 -14.59
N SER A 165 -9.78 18.62 -13.89
CA SER A 165 -10.67 18.92 -12.78
C SER A 165 -10.65 17.82 -11.72
N LYS A 166 -10.96 18.24 -10.48
CA LYS A 166 -11.18 17.37 -9.33
C LYS A 166 -12.56 17.70 -8.76
N THR A 167 -13.46 16.72 -8.73
CA THR A 167 -14.83 16.88 -8.24
C THR A 167 -15.05 16.01 -7.03
N LEU A 168 -15.40 16.61 -5.89
CA LEU A 168 -15.80 15.92 -4.66
C LEU A 168 -17.31 15.73 -4.65
N LYS A 169 -17.77 14.52 -4.34
CA LYS A 169 -19.18 14.13 -4.24
C LYS A 169 -19.45 13.45 -2.90
N ASP A 170 -20.62 13.74 -2.33
CA ASP A 170 -21.24 12.98 -1.25
C ASP A 170 -22.43 12.23 -1.87
N GLY A 171 -22.31 10.94 -2.03
CA GLY A 171 -23.23 10.13 -2.85
C GLY A 171 -23.31 10.68 -4.29
N ASN A 172 -24.51 11.09 -4.70
CA ASN A 172 -24.76 11.71 -6.02
C ASN A 172 -24.63 13.24 -6.02
N THR A 173 -24.38 13.88 -4.87
CA THR A 173 -24.35 15.35 -4.74
C THR A 173 -22.93 15.86 -4.94
N ILE A 174 -22.74 16.81 -5.87
CA ILE A 174 -21.46 17.50 -6.02
C ILE A 174 -21.31 18.50 -4.86
N VAL A 175 -20.26 18.28 -4.06
CA VAL A 175 -19.90 19.16 -2.93
C VAL A 175 -18.99 20.30 -3.41
N SER A 176 -18.01 19.98 -4.26
CA SER A 176 -17.09 20.97 -4.81
C SER A 176 -16.48 20.49 -6.12
N THR A 177 -16.07 21.44 -6.96
CA THR A 177 -15.27 21.18 -8.16
C THR A 177 -14.14 22.21 -8.23
N VAL A 178 -12.92 21.71 -8.41
CA VAL A 178 -11.73 22.51 -8.70
C VAL A 178 -11.31 22.24 -10.13
N THR A 179 -11.09 23.31 -10.91
CA THR A 179 -10.59 23.23 -12.28
C THR A 179 -9.16 23.76 -12.33
N CYS A 180 -8.28 23.09 -13.07
CA CYS A 180 -6.89 23.48 -13.26
C CYS A 180 -6.66 23.90 -14.71
N GLU A 181 -6.02 25.05 -14.91
CA GLU A 181 -5.56 25.52 -16.21
C GLU A 181 -4.04 25.61 -16.19
N TYR A 182 -3.41 25.20 -17.27
CA TYR A 182 -1.94 25.18 -17.38
C TYR A 182 -1.50 26.06 -18.56
N ASN A 183 -0.53 26.92 -18.32
CA ASN A 183 0.13 27.68 -19.39
C ASN A 183 1.15 26.81 -20.14
N ALA A 184 1.78 27.34 -21.18
CA ALA A 184 2.76 26.62 -21.99
C ALA A 184 4.03 26.17 -21.21
N GLN A 185 4.28 26.76 -20.03
CA GLN A 185 5.35 26.35 -19.12
C GLN A 185 4.90 25.32 -18.08
N LEU A 186 3.64 24.86 -18.11
CA LEU A 186 3.05 23.91 -17.16
C LEU A 186 3.00 24.41 -15.70
N GLN A 187 2.82 25.71 -15.51
CA GLN A 187 2.67 26.37 -14.20
C GLN A 187 1.23 26.77 -13.93
#